data_c711ad60deaa42e6cb5eb603b1a54757
#
_entry.id   c711ad60deaa42e6cb5eb603b1a54757
#
_cell.length_a   1.000
_cell.length_b   1.000
_cell.length_c   1.000
_cell.angle_alpha   90.00
_cell.angle_beta   90.00
_cell.angle_gamma   90.00
#
_symmetry.space_group_name_H-M   'P 1'
#
loop_
_entity.id
_entity.type
_entity.pdbx_description
1 polymer ?
#
loop_
_entity_poly.entity_id
_entity_poly.type
_entity_poly.pdbx_seq_one_letter_code
_entity_poly.pdbx_strand_id
1 'polypeptide(L)'
;MTRWILAFWIAIALTGCEKKSDAPTKTAGDGDPNRGRAIYLSNCAACHSNDPSKDGPLGPAIKGASRELIEARLLHASYPPGYTPKRKTAMMPAQPDLKPSIPDLDAFLR
;
A
#
# COMPACT_ATOMS: atom_id res chain seq x y z
N MET A 1 18.44 73.19 -6.83
CA MET A 1 19.11 71.98 -7.27
C MET A 1 18.31 70.78 -6.67
N THR A 2 17.42 70.26 -7.50
CA THR A 2 16.41 69.28 -7.01
C THR A 2 16.83 67.86 -7.43
N ARG A 3 17.21 67.04 -6.49
CA ARG A 3 17.55 65.62 -6.73
C ARG A 3 16.31 64.81 -6.56
N TRP A 4 15.77 64.30 -7.64
CA TRP A 4 14.66 63.35 -7.66
C TRP A 4 15.23 61.93 -7.50
N ILE A 5 14.93 61.31 -6.40
CA ILE A 5 15.22 59.89 -6.17
C ILE A 5 13.95 59.11 -6.52
N LEU A 6 13.94 58.48 -7.69
CA LEU A 6 12.90 57.54 -8.09
C LEU A 6 13.17 56.22 -7.37
N ALA A 7 12.37 55.87 -6.37
CA ALA A 7 12.35 54.58 -5.74
C ALA A 7 11.63 53.60 -6.65
N PHE A 8 12.38 52.68 -7.26
CA PHE A 8 11.85 51.60 -8.06
C PHE A 8 11.42 50.47 -7.09
N TRP A 9 10.11 50.30 -6.90
CA TRP A 9 9.54 49.16 -6.19
C TRP A 9 9.47 48.00 -7.17
N ILE A 10 10.36 47.03 -7.01
CA ILE A 10 10.25 45.74 -7.70
C ILE A 10 9.31 44.86 -6.90
N ALA A 11 8.08 44.73 -7.35
CA ALA A 11 7.13 43.73 -6.85
C ALA A 11 7.51 42.36 -7.44
N ILE A 12 8.17 41.52 -6.63
CA ILE A 12 8.41 40.12 -6.98
C ILE A 12 7.10 39.37 -6.72
N ALA A 13 6.35 39.14 -7.80
CA ALA A 13 5.22 38.23 -7.76
C ALA A 13 5.77 36.79 -7.71
N LEU A 14 5.78 36.19 -6.53
CA LEU A 14 5.97 34.75 -6.36
C LEU A 14 4.69 34.05 -6.82
N THR A 15 4.62 33.68 -8.08
CA THR A 15 3.63 32.73 -8.57
C THR A 15 4.01 31.35 -8.04
N GLY A 16 3.45 30.99 -6.90
CA GLY A 16 3.49 29.63 -6.38
C GLY A 16 2.73 28.73 -7.34
N CYS A 17 3.43 27.87 -8.07
CA CYS A 17 2.82 26.74 -8.76
C CYS A 17 2.31 25.76 -7.72
N GLU A 18 1.09 25.96 -7.27
CA GLU A 18 0.33 24.98 -6.53
C GLU A 18 -0.09 23.91 -7.52
N LYS A 19 0.69 22.84 -7.57
CA LYS A 19 0.38 21.64 -8.34
C LYS A 19 -0.77 20.96 -7.61
N LYS A 20 -1.99 21.33 -7.99
CA LYS A 20 -3.20 20.66 -7.53
C LYS A 20 -3.14 19.21 -8.00
N SER A 21 -2.72 18.34 -7.11
CA SER A 21 -2.78 16.90 -7.28
C SER A 21 -4.25 16.52 -7.23
N ASP A 22 -4.90 16.36 -8.37
CA ASP A 22 -6.19 15.69 -8.49
C ASP A 22 -5.96 14.20 -8.23
N ALA A 23 -5.67 13.85 -6.96
CA ALA A 23 -5.74 12.49 -6.52
C ALA A 23 -7.24 12.14 -6.38
N PRO A 24 -7.73 11.05 -6.99
CA PRO A 24 -9.09 10.62 -6.79
C PRO A 24 -9.32 10.45 -5.29
N THR A 25 -10.42 11.00 -4.78
CA THR A 25 -10.83 10.90 -3.38
C THR A 25 -11.05 9.42 -3.08
N LYS A 26 -10.02 8.76 -2.50
CA LYS A 26 -10.16 7.39 -2.04
C LYS A 26 -11.04 7.39 -0.82
N THR A 27 -12.15 6.68 -0.89
CA THR A 27 -13.03 6.42 0.24
C THR A 27 -12.23 5.76 1.36
N ALA A 28 -12.45 6.17 2.61
CA ALA A 28 -11.84 5.53 3.78
C ALA A 28 -12.22 4.03 3.80
N GLY A 29 -11.28 3.16 3.41
CA GLY A 29 -11.53 1.72 3.24
C GLY A 29 -10.95 1.15 1.95
N ASP A 30 -10.75 1.98 0.93
CA ASP A 30 -10.07 1.59 -0.29
C ASP A 30 -8.57 1.80 -0.13
N GLY A 31 -7.81 0.70 -0.07
CA GLY A 31 -6.36 0.74 0.04
C GLY A 31 -5.68 1.25 -1.23
N ASP A 32 -4.39 1.57 -1.11
CA ASP A 32 -3.55 1.97 -2.22
C ASP A 32 -2.78 0.75 -2.75
N PRO A 33 -3.04 0.27 -3.99
CA PRO A 33 -2.36 -0.89 -4.54
C PRO A 33 -0.85 -0.67 -4.72
N ASN A 34 -0.39 0.56 -4.90
CA ASN A 34 1.05 0.84 -5.00
C ASN A 34 1.75 0.70 -3.65
N ARG A 35 1.12 1.20 -2.56
CA ARG A 35 1.61 0.93 -1.21
C ARG A 35 1.51 -0.55 -0.87
N GLY A 36 0.41 -1.19 -1.22
CA GLY A 36 0.22 -2.63 -1.06
C GLY A 36 1.31 -3.44 -1.73
N ARG A 37 1.69 -3.07 -2.95
CA ARG A 37 2.80 -3.69 -3.66
C ARG A 37 4.12 -3.53 -2.92
N ALA A 38 4.45 -2.34 -2.44
CA ALA A 38 5.68 -2.09 -1.70
C ALA A 38 5.73 -2.91 -0.41
N ILE A 39 4.64 -2.97 0.34
CA ILE A 39 4.51 -3.76 1.57
C ILE A 39 4.63 -5.26 1.26
N TYR A 40 3.98 -5.73 0.20
CA TYR A 40 4.06 -7.12 -0.26
C TYR A 40 5.50 -7.53 -0.59
N LEU A 41 6.21 -6.72 -1.37
CA LEU A 41 7.60 -7.03 -1.76
C LEU A 41 8.54 -7.05 -0.56
N SER A 42 8.28 -6.24 0.46
CA SER A 42 9.12 -6.17 1.67
C SER A 42 8.82 -7.29 2.68
N ASN A 43 7.57 -7.77 2.76
CA ASN A 43 7.14 -8.64 3.86
C ASN A 43 6.63 -10.02 3.42
N CYS A 44 6.26 -10.19 2.17
CA CYS A 44 5.54 -11.38 1.69
C CYS A 44 6.30 -12.13 0.59
N ALA A 45 6.97 -11.39 -0.30
CA ALA A 45 7.54 -11.93 -1.53
C ALA A 45 8.62 -12.99 -1.31
N ALA A 46 9.39 -12.90 -0.22
CA ALA A 46 10.42 -13.89 0.10
C ALA A 46 9.85 -15.32 0.21
N CYS A 47 8.63 -15.46 0.69
CA CYS A 47 7.93 -16.74 0.82
C CYS A 47 6.93 -17.00 -0.32
N HIS A 48 6.26 -15.94 -0.81
CA HIS A 48 5.13 -16.04 -1.76
C HIS A 48 5.47 -15.68 -3.22
N SER A 49 6.74 -15.48 -3.57
CA SER A 49 7.18 -14.96 -4.88
C SER A 49 6.95 -13.45 -5.06
N ASN A 50 7.78 -12.83 -5.89
CA ASN A 50 7.61 -11.41 -6.27
C ASN A 50 6.32 -11.16 -7.09
N ASP A 51 5.84 -12.18 -7.76
CA ASP A 51 4.58 -12.21 -8.48
C ASP A 51 3.54 -12.98 -7.64
N PRO A 52 2.53 -12.30 -7.06
CA PRO A 52 1.56 -12.97 -6.18
C PRO A 52 0.68 -13.99 -6.91
N SER A 53 0.68 -14.04 -8.24
CA SER A 53 -0.03 -15.05 -9.02
C SER A 53 0.73 -16.38 -9.14
N LYS A 54 1.97 -16.43 -8.66
CA LYS A 54 2.84 -17.60 -8.70
C LYS A 54 3.14 -18.12 -7.32
N ASP A 55 3.35 -19.43 -7.24
CA ASP A 55 3.82 -20.05 -6.01
C ASP A 55 5.25 -19.59 -5.69
N GLY A 56 5.49 -19.33 -4.43
CA GLY A 56 6.82 -19.06 -3.90
C GLY A 56 7.48 -20.32 -3.32
N PRO A 57 8.71 -20.19 -2.82
CA PRO A 57 9.45 -21.34 -2.26
C PRO A 57 8.82 -21.90 -1.00
N LEU A 58 8.13 -21.08 -0.20
CA LEU A 58 7.53 -21.48 1.09
C LEU A 58 6.02 -21.29 1.14
N GLY A 59 5.46 -20.40 0.34
CA GLY A 59 4.05 -20.06 0.33
C GLY A 59 3.41 -20.19 -1.05
N PRO A 60 2.09 -20.38 -1.10
CA PRO A 60 1.36 -20.51 -2.36
C PRO A 60 1.16 -19.15 -3.04
N ALA A 61 0.70 -19.16 -4.30
CA ALA A 61 0.15 -18.00 -4.97
C ALA A 61 -1.02 -17.41 -4.17
N ILE A 62 -1.03 -16.10 -3.96
CA ILE A 62 -2.04 -15.40 -3.15
C ILE A 62 -2.76 -14.27 -3.89
N LYS A 63 -2.55 -14.14 -5.20
CA LYS A 63 -3.37 -13.25 -6.04
C LYS A 63 -4.84 -13.63 -5.92
N GLY A 64 -5.72 -12.66 -5.70
CA GLY A 64 -7.15 -12.89 -5.47
C GLY A 64 -7.50 -13.26 -4.02
N ALA A 65 -6.56 -13.20 -3.07
CA ALA A 65 -6.85 -13.41 -1.66
C ALA A 65 -7.91 -12.42 -1.16
N SER A 66 -8.95 -12.91 -0.49
CA SER A 66 -9.97 -12.03 0.10
C SER A 66 -9.41 -11.27 1.30
N ARG A 67 -10.04 -10.13 1.63
CA ARG A 67 -9.66 -9.36 2.82
C ARG A 67 -9.74 -10.21 4.09
N GLU A 68 -10.78 -11.02 4.24
CA GLU A 68 -10.96 -11.91 5.40
C GLU A 68 -9.80 -12.90 5.52
N LEU A 69 -9.32 -13.43 4.39
CA LEU A 69 -8.16 -14.32 4.39
C LEU A 69 -6.89 -13.59 4.80
N ILE A 70 -6.67 -12.40 4.27
CA ILE A 70 -5.51 -11.56 4.63
C ILE A 70 -5.53 -11.26 6.14
N GLU A 71 -6.68 -10.83 6.68
CA GLU A 71 -6.86 -10.54 8.10
C GLU A 71 -6.61 -11.77 8.98
N ALA A 72 -7.24 -12.91 8.66
CA ALA A 72 -7.09 -14.14 9.42
C ALA A 72 -5.64 -14.60 9.47
N ARG A 73 -4.92 -14.52 8.34
CA ARG A 73 -3.51 -14.92 8.27
C ARG A 73 -2.58 -13.95 8.98
N LEU A 74 -2.73 -12.66 8.74
CA LEU A 74 -1.83 -11.66 9.30
C LEU A 74 -2.05 -11.42 10.80
N LEU A 75 -3.30 -11.44 11.26
CA LEU A 75 -3.59 -11.11 12.66
C LEU A 75 -3.55 -12.32 13.58
N HIS A 76 -3.89 -13.51 13.07
CA HIS A 76 -4.16 -14.66 13.91
C HIS A 76 -3.46 -15.96 13.46
N ALA A 77 -2.68 -15.92 12.37
CA ALA A 77 -2.10 -17.11 11.73
C ALA A 77 -3.15 -18.22 11.48
N SER A 78 -4.40 -17.83 11.25
CA SER A 78 -5.55 -18.73 11.08
C SER A 78 -6.16 -18.59 9.67
N TYR A 79 -7.24 -19.31 9.43
CA TYR A 79 -8.01 -19.25 8.19
C TYR A 79 -9.47 -18.89 8.49
N PRO A 80 -10.16 -18.22 7.56
CA PRO A 80 -11.60 -18.01 7.70
C PRO A 80 -12.37 -19.33 7.75
N PRO A 81 -13.55 -19.37 8.41
CA PRO A 81 -14.39 -20.56 8.42
C PRO A 81 -14.68 -21.06 6.99
N GLY A 82 -14.54 -22.37 6.77
CA GLY A 82 -14.78 -23.01 5.48
C GLY A 82 -13.68 -22.84 4.42
N TYR A 83 -12.62 -22.11 4.72
CA TYR A 83 -11.49 -21.97 3.80
C TYR A 83 -10.62 -23.23 3.79
N THR A 84 -10.31 -23.73 2.59
CA THR A 84 -9.37 -24.85 2.42
C THR A 84 -7.98 -24.31 2.08
N PRO A 85 -6.97 -24.51 2.95
CA PRO A 85 -5.62 -24.06 2.70
C PRO A 85 -5.03 -24.70 1.43
N LYS A 86 -4.37 -23.90 0.60
CA LYS A 86 -3.68 -24.38 -0.59
C LYS A 86 -2.47 -25.27 -0.26
N ARG A 87 -1.88 -25.06 0.92
CA ARG A 87 -0.78 -25.89 1.45
C ARG A 87 -1.07 -26.26 2.89
N LYS A 88 -0.68 -27.47 3.27
CA LYS A 88 -0.89 -28.03 4.63
C LYS A 88 0.20 -27.62 5.63
N THR A 89 1.01 -26.63 5.30
CA THR A 89 2.10 -26.16 6.17
C THR A 89 1.63 -24.99 7.03
N ALA A 90 2.08 -24.93 8.28
CA ALA A 90 1.79 -23.85 9.23
C ALA A 90 3.00 -22.90 9.40
N MET A 91 3.76 -22.67 8.34
CA MET A 91 5.03 -21.93 8.41
C MET A 91 4.86 -20.40 8.44
N MET A 92 3.74 -19.86 7.94
CA MET A 92 3.51 -18.43 7.92
C MET A 92 3.14 -17.91 9.31
N PRO A 93 4.00 -17.09 9.95
CA PRO A 93 3.68 -16.50 11.25
C PRO A 93 2.63 -15.41 11.11
N ALA A 94 1.94 -15.08 12.21
CA ALA A 94 1.14 -13.88 12.29
C ALA A 94 2.05 -12.63 12.22
N GLN A 95 1.55 -11.57 11.62
CA GLN A 95 2.23 -10.27 11.48
C GLN A 95 1.26 -9.14 11.84
N PRO A 96 0.85 -9.02 13.12
CA PRO A 96 -0.20 -8.10 13.54
C PRO A 96 0.17 -6.63 13.33
N ASP A 97 1.46 -6.31 13.25
CA ASP A 97 1.94 -4.95 12.95
C ASP A 97 1.54 -4.47 11.54
N LEU A 98 1.21 -5.40 10.64
CA LEU A 98 0.70 -5.08 9.31
C LEU A 98 -0.81 -4.76 9.26
N LYS A 99 -1.50 -4.77 10.40
CA LYS A 99 -2.94 -4.46 10.46
C LYS A 99 -3.33 -3.17 9.74
N PRO A 100 -2.60 -2.04 9.89
CA PRO A 100 -2.92 -0.80 9.17
C PRO A 100 -2.75 -0.90 7.65
N SER A 101 -1.97 -1.87 7.18
CA SER A 101 -1.63 -2.09 5.78
C SER A 101 -2.56 -3.06 5.06
N ILE A 102 -3.47 -3.69 5.76
CA ILE A 102 -4.41 -4.69 5.19
C ILE A 102 -5.24 -4.11 4.04
N PRO A 103 -5.79 -2.89 4.11
CA PRO A 103 -6.51 -2.31 2.98
C PRO A 103 -5.64 -2.16 1.72
N ASP A 104 -4.38 -1.78 1.88
CA ASP A 104 -3.45 -1.62 0.77
C ASP A 104 -3.06 -2.97 0.16
N LEU A 105 -2.80 -3.97 0.99
CA LEU A 105 -2.53 -5.34 0.54
C LEU A 105 -3.72 -5.94 -0.20
N ASP A 106 -4.93 -5.76 0.32
CA ASP A 106 -6.16 -6.19 -0.33
C ASP A 106 -6.32 -5.53 -1.71
N ALA A 107 -6.08 -4.21 -1.80
CA ALA A 107 -6.13 -3.50 -3.07
C ALA A 107 -5.10 -4.00 -4.10
N PHE A 108 -3.92 -4.40 -3.65
CA PHE A 108 -2.86 -4.94 -4.53
C PHE A 108 -3.13 -6.38 -4.97
N LEU A 109 -3.67 -7.21 -4.09
CA LEU A 109 -3.86 -8.65 -4.34
C LEU A 109 -5.15 -8.99 -5.10
N ARG A 110 -6.10 -8.06 -5.24
CA ARG A 110 -7.32 -8.25 -6.06
C ARG A 110 -7.04 -8.57 -7.51
#